data_75e2070a43a407e53304db2cb9337ac2
#
_entry.id   75e2070a43a407e53304db2cb9337ac2
#
_cell.length_a   1.000
_cell.length_b   1.000
_cell.length_c   1.000
_cell.angle_alpha   90.00
_cell.angle_beta   90.00
_cell.angle_gamma   90.00
#
_symmetry.space_group_name_H-M   'P 1'
#
loop_
_entity.id
_entity.type
_entity.pdbx_description
1 polymer ?
#
loop_
_entity_poly.entity_id
_entity_poly.type
_entity_poly.pdbx_seq_one_letter_code
_entity_poly.pdbx_strand_id
1 'polypeptide(L)'
;MVAIVDDDDLMRTALQGLLKSAGVLAKSFASAEEFLKSGHQHDTGCLITDIRMPGMSGLELQAQLNADHCRIPTIFITAHGDAKMRLQAMRAGAVEFLAKPFDDEALLESVRAAMES
;
A
#
# COMPACT_ATOMS: atom_id res chain seq x y z
N MET A 1 10.13 2.48 7.12
CA MET A 1 10.01 1.31 6.23
C MET A 1 8.71 1.41 5.44
N VAL A 2 8.75 0.97 4.19
CA VAL A 2 7.55 0.84 3.36
C VAL A 2 7.09 -0.62 3.42
N ALA A 3 5.80 -0.85 3.63
CA ALA A 3 5.20 -2.17 3.55
C ALA A 3 4.47 -2.31 2.21
N ILE A 4 4.68 -3.42 1.54
CA ILE A 4 4.03 -3.75 0.27
C ILE A 4 3.11 -4.94 0.52
N VAL A 5 1.83 -4.79 0.24
CA VAL A 5 0.84 -5.86 0.40
C VAL A 5 0.18 -6.13 -0.94
N ASP A 6 0.45 -7.27 -1.53
CA ASP A 6 -0.10 -7.67 -2.82
C ASP A 6 -0.01 -9.20 -2.92
N ASP A 7 -1.04 -9.84 -3.42
CA ASP A 7 -1.05 -11.29 -3.60
C ASP A 7 -0.29 -11.74 -4.85
N ASP A 8 0.10 -10.81 -5.71
CA ASP A 8 0.85 -11.10 -6.93
C ASP A 8 2.37 -11.05 -6.65
N ASP A 9 3.03 -12.21 -6.75
CA ASP A 9 4.48 -12.34 -6.53
C ASP A 9 5.29 -11.43 -7.45
N LEU A 10 4.91 -11.32 -8.71
CA LEU A 10 5.63 -10.50 -9.70
C LEU A 10 5.52 -9.02 -9.32
N MET A 11 4.37 -8.59 -8.89
CA MET A 11 4.17 -7.21 -8.48
C MET A 11 4.98 -6.89 -7.22
N ARG A 12 4.97 -7.79 -6.22
CA ARG A 12 5.79 -7.58 -5.02
C ARG A 12 7.26 -7.45 -5.34
N THR A 13 7.78 -8.33 -6.20
CA THR A 13 9.18 -8.29 -6.63
C THR A 13 9.51 -6.99 -7.37
N ALA A 14 8.63 -6.57 -8.27
CA ALA A 14 8.82 -5.33 -9.03
C ALA A 14 8.83 -4.11 -8.12
N LEU A 15 7.90 -4.03 -7.20
CA LEU A 15 7.81 -2.89 -6.25
C LEU A 15 9.01 -2.86 -5.31
N GLN A 16 9.42 -4.01 -4.78
CA GLN A 16 10.61 -4.08 -3.94
C GLN A 16 11.87 -3.65 -4.67
N GLY A 17 12.04 -4.08 -5.92
CA GLY A 17 13.17 -3.67 -6.75
C GLY A 17 13.19 -2.18 -7.02
N LEU A 18 12.02 -1.62 -7.33
CA LEU A 18 11.88 -0.19 -7.59
C LEU A 18 12.24 0.65 -6.36
N LEU A 19 11.71 0.29 -5.19
CA LEU A 19 11.98 1.01 -3.96
C LEU A 19 13.45 0.87 -3.55
N LYS A 20 14.02 -0.33 -3.69
CA LYS A 20 15.42 -0.57 -3.41
C LYS A 20 16.32 0.32 -4.28
N SER A 21 16.00 0.44 -5.57
CA SER A 21 16.77 1.28 -6.48
C SER A 21 16.73 2.76 -6.10
N ALA A 22 15.67 3.17 -5.40
CA ALA A 22 15.51 4.53 -4.90
C ALA A 22 16.05 4.71 -3.47
N GLY A 23 16.70 3.70 -2.91
CA GLY A 23 17.25 3.75 -1.56
C GLY A 23 16.22 3.64 -0.45
N VAL A 24 15.05 3.09 -0.74
CA VAL A 24 13.95 2.97 0.22
C VAL A 24 13.86 1.55 0.76
N LEU A 25 13.90 1.40 2.09
CA LEU A 25 13.74 0.11 2.73
C LEU A 25 12.28 -0.35 2.66
N ALA A 26 12.06 -1.56 2.15
CA ALA A 26 10.72 -2.11 1.99
C ALA A 26 10.65 -3.58 2.39
N LYS A 27 9.50 -3.98 2.93
CA LYS A 27 9.15 -5.39 3.15
C LYS A 27 7.85 -5.70 2.43
N SER A 28 7.75 -6.90 1.87
CA SER A 28 6.54 -7.31 1.16
C SER A 28 5.82 -8.44 1.88
N PHE A 29 4.50 -8.44 1.73
CA PHE A 29 3.58 -9.40 2.36
C PHE A 29 2.60 -9.87 1.30
N ALA A 30 2.28 -11.16 1.31
CA ALA A 30 1.40 -11.77 0.30
C ALA A 30 -0.09 -11.50 0.57
N SER A 31 -0.43 -11.05 1.77
CA SER A 31 -1.82 -10.76 2.15
C SER A 31 -1.89 -9.70 3.24
N ALA A 32 -3.07 -9.10 3.40
CA ALA A 32 -3.32 -8.16 4.48
C ALA A 32 -3.19 -8.84 5.84
N GLU A 33 -3.67 -10.07 5.95
CA GLU A 33 -3.57 -10.86 7.18
C GLU A 33 -2.13 -11.09 7.59
N GLU A 34 -1.26 -11.41 6.61
CA GLU A 34 0.17 -11.60 6.86
C GLU A 34 0.82 -10.33 7.40
N PHE A 35 0.49 -9.19 6.81
CA PHE A 35 0.99 -7.90 7.29
C PHE A 35 0.54 -7.62 8.72
N LEU A 36 -0.75 -7.82 9.03
CA LEU A 36 -1.27 -7.58 10.36
C LEU A 36 -0.63 -8.50 11.41
N LYS A 37 -0.38 -9.76 11.06
CA LYS A 37 0.28 -10.72 11.96
C LYS A 37 1.75 -10.41 12.18
N SER A 38 2.38 -9.72 11.24
CA SER A 38 3.82 -9.44 11.31
C SER A 38 4.20 -8.50 12.46
N GLY A 39 3.27 -7.68 12.94
CA GLY A 39 3.54 -6.67 13.94
C GLY A 39 4.26 -5.44 13.44
N HIS A 40 4.48 -5.33 12.11
CA HIS A 40 5.21 -4.20 11.52
C HIS A 40 4.36 -2.93 11.34
N GLN A 41 3.10 -2.92 11.81
CA GLN A 41 2.25 -1.75 11.68
C GLN A 41 2.89 -0.49 12.30
N HIS A 42 3.62 -0.67 13.40
CA HIS A 42 4.24 0.45 14.11
C HIS A 42 5.57 0.90 13.51
N ASP A 43 6.16 0.07 12.62
CA ASP A 43 7.41 0.39 11.94
C ASP A 43 7.19 0.92 10.52
N THR A 44 5.96 0.90 10.07
CA THR A 44 5.62 1.22 8.68
C THR A 44 5.31 2.71 8.53
N GLY A 45 6.11 3.39 7.72
CA GLY A 45 5.89 4.80 7.41
C GLY A 45 5.04 5.03 6.19
N CYS A 46 4.87 4.01 5.36
CA CYS A 46 4.03 4.06 4.16
C CYS A 46 3.59 2.65 3.79
N LEU A 47 2.33 2.48 3.45
CA LEU A 47 1.75 1.22 3.02
C LEU A 47 1.36 1.30 1.55
N ILE A 48 1.84 0.36 0.75
CA ILE A 48 1.42 0.20 -0.64
C ILE A 48 0.61 -1.09 -0.70
N THR A 49 -0.64 -1.03 -1.11
CA THR A 49 -1.50 -2.22 -1.14
C THR A 49 -2.38 -2.25 -2.38
N ASP A 50 -2.62 -3.46 -2.89
CA ASP A 50 -3.69 -3.69 -3.86
C ASP A 50 -5.02 -3.67 -3.11
N ILE A 51 -6.11 -3.50 -3.84
CA ILE A 51 -7.46 -3.53 -3.27
C ILE A 51 -8.01 -4.95 -3.28
N ARG A 52 -7.99 -5.60 -4.44
CA ARG A 52 -8.58 -6.93 -4.60
C ARG A 52 -7.58 -8.04 -4.32
N MET A 53 -7.72 -8.66 -3.16
CA MET A 53 -6.88 -9.78 -2.72
C MET A 53 -7.77 -10.85 -2.09
N PRO A 54 -7.38 -12.12 -2.17
CA PRO A 54 -8.10 -13.18 -1.43
C PRO A 54 -8.10 -12.88 0.06
N GLY A 55 -9.20 -13.14 0.73
CA GLY A 55 -9.36 -12.81 2.14
C GLY A 55 -9.64 -11.33 2.33
N MET A 56 -8.88 -10.67 3.20
CA MET A 56 -9.05 -9.24 3.47
C MET A 56 -8.60 -8.40 2.28
N SER A 57 -9.46 -7.50 1.83
CA SER A 57 -9.13 -6.55 0.75
C SER A 57 -8.27 -5.41 1.28
N GLY A 58 -7.68 -4.63 0.36
CA GLY A 58 -6.92 -3.44 0.73
C GLY A 58 -7.76 -2.38 1.44
N LEU A 59 -9.02 -2.23 1.03
CA LEU A 59 -9.93 -1.29 1.71
C LEU A 59 -10.29 -1.76 3.11
N GLU A 60 -10.47 -3.07 3.29
CA GLU A 60 -10.71 -3.66 4.61
C GLU A 60 -9.48 -3.51 5.51
N LEU A 61 -8.29 -3.68 4.94
CA LEU A 61 -7.04 -3.46 5.68
C LEU A 61 -6.94 -2.01 6.16
N GLN A 62 -7.25 -1.05 5.29
CA GLN A 62 -7.26 0.37 5.65
C GLN A 62 -8.25 0.63 6.79
N ALA A 63 -9.45 0.06 6.71
CA ALA A 63 -10.47 0.21 7.74
C ALA A 63 -10.00 -0.38 9.08
N GLN A 64 -9.34 -1.53 9.05
CA GLN A 64 -8.81 -2.17 10.24
C GLN A 64 -7.73 -1.31 10.91
N LEU A 65 -6.81 -0.78 10.11
CA LEU A 65 -5.75 0.10 10.63
C LEU A 65 -6.35 1.38 11.24
N ASN A 66 -7.35 1.96 10.59
CA ASN A 66 -8.04 3.13 11.12
C ASN A 66 -8.75 2.81 12.45
N ALA A 67 -9.40 1.65 12.53
CA ALA A 67 -10.08 1.20 13.75
C ALA A 67 -9.10 0.98 14.91
N ASP A 68 -7.89 0.54 14.58
CA ASP A 68 -6.82 0.30 15.57
C ASP A 68 -6.03 1.58 15.89
N HIS A 69 -6.45 2.72 15.37
CA HIS A 69 -5.77 4.01 15.51
C HIS A 69 -4.33 3.98 14.99
N CYS A 70 -4.06 3.08 14.05
CA CYS A 70 -2.76 2.95 13.42
C CYS A 70 -2.79 3.68 12.08
N ARG A 71 -2.42 4.96 12.09
CA ARG A 71 -2.51 5.81 10.90
C ARG A 71 -1.25 5.70 10.08
N ILE A 72 -1.32 4.87 9.04
CA ILE A 72 -0.22 4.67 8.11
C ILE A 72 -0.62 5.32 6.78
N PRO A 73 0.19 6.25 6.24
CA PRO A 73 -0.07 6.79 4.91
C PRO A 73 -0.17 5.64 3.90
N THR A 74 -1.31 5.52 3.23
CA THR A 74 -1.62 4.38 2.36
C THR A 74 -1.73 4.81 0.90
N ILE A 75 -1.03 4.07 0.03
CA ILE A 75 -1.09 4.21 -1.42
C ILE A 75 -1.74 2.94 -1.97
N PHE A 76 -2.85 3.09 -2.68
CA PHE A 76 -3.49 1.96 -3.34
C PHE A 76 -3.00 1.84 -4.78
N ILE A 77 -2.71 0.61 -5.21
CA ILE A 77 -2.39 0.29 -6.59
C ILE A 77 -3.31 -0.86 -7.01
N THR A 78 -4.12 -0.66 -8.04
CA THR A 78 -5.06 -1.70 -8.46
C THR A 78 -5.26 -1.72 -9.97
N ALA A 79 -5.47 -2.93 -10.52
CA ALA A 79 -5.81 -3.13 -11.92
C ALA A 79 -7.30 -2.89 -12.19
N HIS A 80 -8.12 -2.93 -11.14
CA HIS A 80 -9.58 -2.94 -11.24
C HIS A 80 -10.26 -1.83 -10.44
N GLY A 81 -9.54 -0.72 -10.25
CA GLY A 81 -10.10 0.42 -9.51
C GLY A 81 -11.14 1.16 -10.33
N ASP A 82 -12.17 1.66 -9.66
CA ASP A 82 -13.16 2.55 -10.25
C ASP A 82 -13.27 3.84 -9.41
N ALA A 83 -14.06 4.81 -9.92
CA ALA A 83 -14.21 6.10 -9.25
C ALA A 83 -14.78 5.97 -7.84
N LYS A 84 -15.69 5.01 -7.63
CA LYS A 84 -16.31 4.79 -6.33
C LYS A 84 -15.29 4.26 -5.31
N MET A 85 -14.49 3.29 -5.70
CA MET A 85 -13.41 2.75 -4.87
C MET A 85 -12.38 3.81 -4.52
N ARG A 86 -11.99 4.61 -5.51
CA ARG A 86 -11.06 5.72 -5.31
C ARG A 86 -11.60 6.70 -4.28
N LEU A 87 -12.85 7.11 -4.42
CA LEU A 87 -13.48 8.04 -3.51
C LEU A 87 -13.53 7.47 -2.08
N GLN A 88 -13.89 6.20 -1.94
CA GLN A 88 -13.94 5.53 -0.66
C GLN A 88 -12.56 5.50 0.00
N ALA A 89 -11.53 5.13 -0.76
CA ALA A 89 -10.15 5.06 -0.26
C ALA A 89 -9.64 6.45 0.19
N MET A 90 -9.88 7.47 -0.63
CA MET A 90 -9.42 8.83 -0.32
C MET A 90 -10.16 9.41 0.88
N ARG A 91 -11.45 9.15 1.01
CA ARG A 91 -12.23 9.59 2.19
C ARG A 91 -11.77 8.92 3.47
N ALA A 92 -11.26 7.70 3.39
CA ALA A 92 -10.74 6.97 4.55
C ALA A 92 -9.29 7.33 4.88
N GLY A 93 -8.69 8.26 4.12
CA GLY A 93 -7.37 8.81 4.44
C GLY A 93 -6.22 8.34 3.56
N ALA A 94 -6.50 7.66 2.43
CA ALA A 94 -5.45 7.27 1.50
C ALA A 94 -4.74 8.52 0.95
N VAL A 95 -3.42 8.42 0.75
CA VAL A 95 -2.66 9.55 0.19
C VAL A 95 -2.64 9.51 -1.32
N GLU A 96 -2.80 8.32 -1.93
CA GLU A 96 -2.84 8.19 -3.38
C GLU A 96 -3.56 6.92 -3.82
N PHE A 97 -4.05 6.92 -5.05
CA PHE A 97 -4.73 5.79 -5.65
C PHE A 97 -4.28 5.71 -7.12
N LEU A 98 -3.49 4.69 -7.44
CA LEU A 98 -2.89 4.53 -8.75
C LEU A 98 -3.46 3.31 -9.47
N ALA A 99 -3.73 3.45 -10.76
CA ALA A 99 -4.16 2.33 -11.60
C ALA A 99 -2.94 1.60 -12.17
N LYS A 100 -3.05 0.28 -12.29
CA LYS A 100 -2.04 -0.52 -13.00
C LYS A 100 -2.31 -0.49 -14.50
N PRO A 101 -1.31 -0.33 -15.35
CA PRO A 101 0.09 -0.07 -15.01
C PRO A 101 0.27 1.37 -14.51
N PHE A 102 1.13 1.54 -13.53
CA PHE A 102 1.40 2.86 -12.96
C PHE A 102 2.75 3.41 -13.45
N ASP A 103 2.91 4.72 -13.30
CA ASP A 103 4.18 5.39 -13.58
C ASP A 103 5.11 5.26 -12.36
N ASP A 104 6.31 4.73 -12.55
CA ASP A 104 7.29 4.51 -11.48
C ASP A 104 7.62 5.79 -10.74
N GLU A 105 7.80 6.90 -11.47
CA GLU A 105 8.12 8.19 -10.85
C GLU A 105 6.97 8.72 -10.01
N ALA A 106 5.74 8.56 -10.47
CA ALA A 106 4.56 8.97 -9.71
C ALA A 106 4.46 8.19 -8.40
N LEU A 107 4.73 6.89 -8.44
CA LEU A 107 4.74 6.07 -7.24
C LEU A 107 5.83 6.52 -6.27
N LEU A 108 7.05 6.71 -6.76
CA LEU A 108 8.18 7.13 -5.92
C LEU A 108 7.93 8.49 -5.28
N GLU A 109 7.34 9.43 -6.01
CA GLU A 109 6.98 10.74 -5.47
C GLU A 109 5.96 10.61 -4.34
N SER A 110 4.95 9.75 -4.53
CA SER A 110 3.93 9.51 -3.51
C SER A 110 4.53 8.88 -2.25
N VAL A 111 5.45 7.93 -2.42
CA VAL A 111 6.16 7.30 -1.30
C VAL A 111 7.00 8.32 -0.53
N ARG A 112 7.76 9.13 -1.25
CA ARG A 112 8.61 10.16 -0.62
C ARG A 112 7.76 11.15 0.17
N ALA A 113 6.66 11.63 -0.42
CA ALA A 113 5.75 12.55 0.26
C ALA A 113 5.15 11.93 1.51
N ALA A 114 4.75 10.66 1.44
CA ALA A 114 4.19 9.94 2.59
C ALA A 114 5.22 9.76 3.71
N MET A 115 6.48 9.46 3.35
CA MET A 115 7.55 9.23 4.33
C MET A 115 8.03 10.51 5.00
N GLU A 116 7.81 11.66 4.39
CA GLU A 116 8.20 12.97 4.92
C GLU A 116 7.17 13.57 5.88
N SER A 117 5.98 13.03 5.91
CA SER A 117 4.88 13.59 6.72
C SER A 117 4.87 13.12 8.16
#